data_2d416c8b118f9e8a64faae1a6cc54d67
#
_entry.id   2d416c8b118f9e8a64faae1a6cc54d67
#
_cell.length_a   1.000
_cell.length_b   1.000
_cell.length_c   1.000
_cell.angle_alpha   90.00
_cell.angle_beta   90.00
_cell.angle_gamma   90.00
#
_symmetry.space_group_name_H-M   'P 1'
#
loop_
_entity.id
_entity.type
_entity.pdbx_description
1 polymer ?
#
loop_
_entity_poly.entity_id
_entity_poly.type
_entity_poly.pdbx_seq_one_letter_code
_entity_poly.pdbx_strand_id
1 'polypeptide(L)'
;AYHFEESDKYIEAIVESGSQVLFRLGESIDHSGENKYINPPEDYLKWAQVCEHIIRHYNEGWGDGFHYNITYWEIWNEPDNSAMWTGSMEQFYELYRTTARYLKQVYPELKIGGGALATTDEERIGGFLQSLKADGKETPLDFFSWHTYTNNTDIYAERAALVRSLLDENGYENTESILDEWN
;
A
#
# COMPACT_ATOMS: atom_id res chain seq x y z
N ALA A 1 -9.58 2.79 -20.18
CA ALA A 1 -8.88 4.08 -20.37
C ALA A 1 -8.33 4.52 -19.01
N TYR A 2 -7.18 5.20 -19.01
CA TYR A 2 -6.61 5.83 -17.83
C TYR A 2 -6.98 7.32 -17.86
N HIS A 3 -7.20 7.89 -16.68
CA HIS A 3 -7.54 9.29 -16.48
C HIS A 3 -6.66 9.83 -15.35
N PHE A 4 -5.58 10.50 -15.68
CA PHE A 4 -4.58 10.94 -14.71
C PHE A 4 -4.71 12.42 -14.30
N GLU A 5 -5.56 13.18 -14.97
CA GLU A 5 -5.59 14.65 -14.89
C GLU A 5 -5.73 15.21 -13.46
N GLU A 6 -6.47 14.53 -12.59
CA GLU A 6 -6.65 14.99 -11.21
C GLU A 6 -5.50 14.51 -10.30
N SER A 7 -5.07 13.26 -10.47
CA SER A 7 -3.92 12.74 -9.72
C SER A 7 -2.62 13.44 -10.10
N ASP A 8 -2.45 13.81 -11.38
CA ASP A 8 -1.28 14.55 -11.87
C ASP A 8 -1.09 15.88 -11.14
N LYS A 9 -2.15 16.67 -11.06
CA LYS A 9 -2.13 17.97 -10.34
C LYS A 9 -1.73 17.80 -8.87
N TYR A 10 -2.21 16.70 -8.26
CA TYR A 10 -1.95 16.44 -6.85
C TYR A 10 -0.49 16.02 -6.62
N ILE A 11 0.00 15.08 -7.43
CA ILE A 11 1.38 14.59 -7.33
C ILE A 11 2.39 15.68 -7.72
N GLU A 12 2.11 16.43 -8.79
CA GLU A 12 2.94 17.56 -9.20
C GLU A 12 3.12 18.58 -8.05
N ALA A 13 2.03 18.95 -7.37
CA ALA A 13 2.09 19.88 -6.24
C ALA A 13 2.96 19.35 -5.09
N ILE A 14 2.92 18.05 -4.80
CA ILE A 14 3.79 17.43 -3.79
C ILE A 14 5.25 17.49 -4.21
N VAL A 15 5.55 17.10 -5.45
CA VAL A 15 6.93 17.10 -5.99
C VAL A 15 7.49 18.51 -6.05
N GLU A 16 6.71 19.50 -6.52
CA GLU A 16 7.11 20.91 -6.57
C GLU A 16 7.39 21.50 -5.19
N SER A 17 6.75 20.98 -4.13
CA SER A 17 7.06 21.37 -2.75
C SER A 17 8.43 20.89 -2.26
N GLY A 18 9.10 20.03 -3.03
CA GLY A 18 10.35 19.35 -2.66
C GLY A 18 10.15 18.14 -1.74
N SER A 19 8.91 17.68 -1.58
CA SER A 19 8.58 16.49 -0.78
C SER A 19 8.73 15.21 -1.60
N GLN A 20 9.02 14.11 -0.90
CA GLN A 20 8.94 12.77 -1.50
C GLN A 20 7.50 12.27 -1.49
N VAL A 21 7.17 11.42 -2.47
CA VAL A 21 5.86 10.80 -2.60
C VAL A 21 5.92 9.36 -2.11
N LEU A 22 5.02 8.98 -1.22
CA LEU A 22 4.58 7.61 -1.01
C LEU A 22 3.25 7.48 -1.74
N PHE A 23 3.23 6.72 -2.83
CA PHE A 23 2.06 6.61 -3.70
C PHE A 23 1.22 5.40 -3.32
N ARG A 24 -0.03 5.62 -2.96
CA ARG A 24 -0.99 4.55 -2.67
C ARG A 24 -1.68 4.08 -3.95
N LEU A 25 -1.54 2.80 -4.25
CA LEU A 25 -2.17 2.11 -5.37
C LEU A 25 -3.50 1.50 -4.90
N GLY A 26 -4.58 1.86 -5.51
CA GLY A 26 -5.91 1.35 -5.17
C GLY A 26 -6.93 2.46 -4.99
N GLU A 27 -7.98 2.15 -4.25
CA GLU A 27 -9.05 3.09 -4.01
C GLU A 27 -8.63 4.20 -3.07
N SER A 28 -9.02 5.41 -3.39
CA SER A 28 -8.91 6.56 -2.48
C SER A 28 -10.25 6.82 -1.80
N ILE A 29 -10.23 7.60 -0.72
CA ILE A 29 -11.45 8.09 -0.07
C ILE A 29 -12.19 9.00 -1.05
N ASP A 30 -13.21 8.45 -1.71
CA ASP A 30 -14.14 9.26 -2.49
C ASP A 30 -15.26 9.78 -1.57
N HIS A 31 -15.26 11.06 -1.32
CA HIS A 31 -16.30 11.74 -0.53
C HIS A 31 -17.60 11.97 -1.32
N SER A 32 -17.64 11.69 -2.62
CA SER A 32 -18.83 11.89 -3.45
C SER A 32 -19.98 10.92 -3.12
N GLY A 33 -19.66 9.79 -2.49
CA GLY A 33 -20.65 8.76 -2.11
C GLY A 33 -21.12 7.89 -3.27
N GLU A 34 -20.63 8.14 -4.48
CA GLU A 34 -20.95 7.35 -5.67
C GLU A 34 -19.78 6.42 -6.03
N ASN A 35 -20.09 5.14 -6.32
CA ASN A 35 -19.19 4.14 -6.88
C ASN A 35 -17.81 4.02 -6.22
N LYS A 36 -17.77 3.57 -4.99
CA LYS A 36 -16.53 3.15 -4.37
C LYS A 36 -16.05 1.87 -5.04
N TYR A 37 -14.91 1.91 -5.72
CA TYR A 37 -14.29 0.74 -6.37
C TYR A 37 -13.55 -0.13 -5.35
N ILE A 38 -14.20 -0.43 -4.23
CA ILE A 38 -13.67 -1.15 -3.07
C ILE A 38 -13.90 -2.66 -3.12
N ASN A 39 -14.41 -3.16 -4.24
CA ASN A 39 -14.60 -4.59 -4.45
C ASN A 39 -13.27 -5.27 -4.84
N PRO A 40 -13.07 -6.54 -4.45
CA PRO A 40 -11.96 -7.31 -4.97
C PRO A 40 -11.92 -7.30 -6.51
N PRO A 41 -10.78 -7.02 -7.14
CA PRO A 41 -10.63 -7.17 -8.58
C PRO A 41 -10.92 -8.62 -9.00
N GLU A 42 -11.57 -8.80 -10.16
CA GLU A 42 -11.83 -10.14 -10.73
C GLU A 42 -10.54 -10.86 -11.12
N ASP A 43 -9.50 -10.11 -11.46
CA ASP A 43 -8.19 -10.62 -11.89
C ASP A 43 -7.08 -9.80 -11.22
N TYR A 44 -6.43 -10.37 -10.24
CA TYR A 44 -5.39 -9.71 -9.46
C TYR A 44 -4.12 -9.43 -10.27
N LEU A 45 -3.78 -10.28 -11.23
CA LEU A 45 -2.63 -10.02 -12.09
C LEU A 45 -2.90 -8.84 -13.03
N LYS A 46 -4.10 -8.75 -13.58
CA LYS A 46 -4.50 -7.60 -14.39
C LYS A 46 -4.52 -6.31 -13.57
N TRP A 47 -4.94 -6.38 -12.32
CA TRP A 47 -4.87 -5.23 -11.40
C TRP A 47 -3.41 -4.82 -11.15
N ALA A 48 -2.51 -5.78 -10.92
CA ALA A 48 -1.08 -5.51 -10.78
C ALA A 48 -0.47 -4.84 -12.04
N GLN A 49 -0.91 -5.25 -13.24
CA GLN A 49 -0.52 -4.60 -14.50
C GLN A 49 -1.06 -3.17 -14.62
N VAL A 50 -2.25 -2.90 -14.08
CA VAL A 50 -2.75 -1.51 -13.98
C VAL A 50 -1.86 -0.69 -13.05
N CYS A 51 -1.45 -1.24 -11.91
CA CYS A 51 -0.49 -0.58 -11.01
C CYS A 51 0.86 -0.30 -11.70
N GLU A 52 1.39 -1.25 -12.49
CA GLU A 52 2.58 -1.03 -13.32
C GLU A 52 2.41 0.17 -14.26
N HIS A 53 1.27 0.29 -14.93
CA HIS A 53 1.03 1.44 -15.82
C HIS A 53 0.97 2.78 -15.06
N ILE A 54 0.48 2.79 -13.82
CA ILE A 54 0.52 3.99 -12.97
C ILE A 54 1.99 4.33 -12.64
N ILE A 55 2.80 3.35 -12.26
CA ILE A 55 4.24 3.54 -12.02
C ILE A 55 4.93 4.09 -13.26
N ARG A 56 4.66 3.52 -14.43
CA ARG A 56 5.22 3.97 -15.71
C ARG A 56 4.82 5.41 -16.04
N HIS A 57 3.59 5.79 -15.70
CA HIS A 57 3.13 7.15 -15.93
C HIS A 57 3.95 8.16 -15.12
N TYR A 58 4.16 7.91 -13.83
CA TYR A 58 4.87 8.86 -12.97
C TYR A 58 6.40 8.75 -13.04
N ASN A 59 6.96 7.60 -13.43
CA ASN A 59 8.40 7.38 -13.42
C ASN A 59 9.03 7.26 -14.81
N GLU A 60 8.28 6.86 -15.84
CA GLU A 60 8.82 6.57 -17.18
C GLU A 60 8.22 7.43 -18.31
N GLY A 61 7.32 8.35 -17.98
CA GLY A 61 6.68 9.23 -18.96
C GLY A 61 5.60 8.56 -19.82
N TRP A 62 5.13 7.35 -19.45
CA TRP A 62 4.08 6.67 -20.21
C TRP A 62 2.75 7.44 -20.16
N GLY A 63 2.04 7.53 -21.32
CA GLY A 63 0.74 8.19 -21.39
C GLY A 63 0.82 9.70 -21.13
N ASP A 64 1.82 10.36 -21.68
CA ASP A 64 2.12 11.79 -21.46
C ASP A 64 2.43 12.12 -19.98
N GLY A 65 3.04 11.17 -19.26
CA GLY A 65 3.35 11.25 -17.85
C GLY A 65 4.69 11.91 -17.52
N PHE A 66 5.27 11.52 -16.39
CA PHE A 66 6.37 12.21 -15.72
C PHE A 66 7.59 11.31 -15.50
N HIS A 67 8.69 11.90 -15.01
CA HIS A 67 9.93 11.21 -14.62
C HIS A 67 10.30 11.61 -13.17
N TYR A 68 9.37 11.41 -12.23
CA TYR A 68 9.53 11.87 -10.84
C TYR A 68 10.40 10.94 -9.99
N ASN A 69 10.68 9.71 -10.45
CA ASN A 69 11.43 8.71 -9.70
C ASN A 69 10.83 8.41 -8.32
N ILE A 70 9.52 8.28 -8.24
CA ILE A 70 8.82 7.89 -7.01
C ILE A 70 9.31 6.51 -6.60
N THR A 71 9.78 6.38 -5.37
CA THR A 71 10.41 5.14 -4.87
C THR A 71 9.42 4.27 -4.11
N TYR A 72 8.48 4.85 -3.35
CA TYR A 72 7.57 4.14 -2.45
C TYR A 72 6.19 3.96 -3.05
N TRP A 73 5.75 2.70 -3.13
CA TRP A 73 4.45 2.31 -3.70
C TRP A 73 3.70 1.40 -2.74
N GLU A 74 2.61 1.89 -2.21
CA GLU A 74 1.76 1.21 -1.24
C GLU A 74 0.61 0.48 -1.94
N ILE A 75 0.38 -0.78 -1.56
CA ILE A 75 -0.70 -1.60 -2.11
C ILE A 75 -1.93 -1.50 -1.22
N TRP A 76 -2.98 -0.85 -1.74
CA TRP A 76 -4.28 -0.66 -1.13
C TRP A 76 -4.30 0.26 0.09
N ASN A 77 -5.52 0.42 0.69
CA ASN A 77 -5.79 1.17 1.90
C ASN A 77 -6.82 0.47 2.77
N GLU A 78 -6.55 0.32 4.06
CA GLU A 78 -7.46 -0.17 5.09
C GLU A 78 -8.31 -1.39 4.68
N PRO A 79 -7.70 -2.51 4.29
CA PRO A 79 -8.46 -3.69 3.84
C PRO A 79 -9.27 -4.35 4.96
N ASP A 80 -9.00 -4.00 6.21
CA ASP A 80 -9.76 -4.41 7.41
C ASP A 80 -10.94 -3.47 7.74
N ASN A 81 -11.14 -2.44 6.92
CA ASN A 81 -12.27 -1.51 7.01
C ASN A 81 -13.27 -1.77 5.87
N SER A 82 -14.51 -2.14 6.21
CA SER A 82 -15.55 -2.45 5.21
C SER A 82 -15.95 -1.25 4.33
N ALA A 83 -15.59 -0.04 4.70
CA ALA A 83 -15.75 1.13 3.85
C ALA A 83 -14.67 1.26 2.77
N MET A 84 -13.57 0.48 2.87
CA MET A 84 -12.44 0.50 1.96
C MET A 84 -12.21 -0.83 1.23
N TRP A 85 -12.79 -1.92 1.73
CA TRP A 85 -12.68 -3.26 1.14
C TRP A 85 -13.93 -4.09 1.43
N THR A 86 -14.60 -4.62 0.39
CA THR A 86 -15.81 -5.46 0.55
C THR A 86 -15.49 -6.95 0.52
N GLY A 87 -14.26 -7.32 0.18
CA GLY A 87 -13.81 -8.70 0.15
C GLY A 87 -13.41 -9.24 1.53
N SER A 88 -12.99 -10.50 1.55
CA SER A 88 -12.36 -11.09 2.74
C SER A 88 -10.88 -10.66 2.86
N MET A 89 -10.30 -10.84 4.06
CA MET A 89 -8.87 -10.60 4.26
C MET A 89 -8.02 -11.56 3.42
N GLU A 90 -8.46 -12.80 3.20
CA GLU A 90 -7.76 -13.75 2.33
C GLU A 90 -7.69 -13.27 0.89
N GLN A 91 -8.76 -12.64 0.37
CA GLN A 91 -8.77 -12.03 -0.96
C GLN A 91 -7.80 -10.84 -1.03
N PHE A 92 -7.74 -10.02 0.02
CA PHE A 92 -6.74 -8.95 0.10
C PHE A 92 -5.31 -9.50 0.16
N TYR A 93 -5.06 -10.53 0.96
CA TYR A 93 -3.75 -11.17 1.03
C TYR A 93 -3.30 -11.72 -0.33
N GLU A 94 -4.21 -12.30 -1.10
CA GLU A 94 -3.90 -12.78 -2.45
C GLU A 94 -3.64 -11.62 -3.42
N LEU A 95 -4.43 -10.54 -3.35
CA LEU A 95 -4.20 -9.32 -4.10
C LEU A 95 -2.79 -8.76 -3.81
N TYR A 96 -2.45 -8.63 -2.52
CA TYR A 96 -1.15 -8.13 -2.10
C TYR A 96 -0.01 -9.00 -2.62
N ARG A 97 -0.03 -10.33 -2.36
CA ARG A 97 1.01 -11.26 -2.81
C ARG A 97 1.21 -11.21 -4.33
N THR A 98 0.13 -11.23 -5.09
CA THR A 98 0.18 -11.18 -6.55
C THR A 98 0.81 -9.89 -7.03
N THR A 99 0.37 -8.77 -6.49
CA THR A 99 0.83 -7.43 -6.91
C THR A 99 2.27 -7.17 -6.50
N ALA A 100 2.62 -7.44 -5.24
CA ALA A 100 3.97 -7.19 -4.74
C ALA A 100 5.02 -8.01 -5.50
N ARG A 101 4.74 -9.29 -5.75
CA ARG A 101 5.63 -10.15 -6.54
C ARG A 101 5.77 -9.67 -7.98
N TYR A 102 4.66 -9.32 -8.61
CA TYR A 102 4.67 -8.81 -9.98
C TYR A 102 5.48 -7.51 -10.09
N LEU A 103 5.15 -6.53 -9.26
CA LEU A 103 5.81 -5.23 -9.29
C LEU A 103 7.31 -5.33 -8.95
N LYS A 104 7.68 -6.17 -7.99
CA LYS A 104 9.09 -6.36 -7.62
C LYS A 104 9.90 -7.11 -8.68
N GLN A 105 9.23 -7.95 -9.49
CA GLN A 105 9.86 -8.59 -10.65
C GLN A 105 10.15 -7.57 -11.77
N VAL A 106 9.24 -6.61 -11.97
CA VAL A 106 9.40 -5.56 -13.01
C VAL A 106 10.33 -4.45 -12.52
N TYR A 107 10.22 -4.08 -11.25
CA TYR A 107 10.94 -2.96 -10.61
C TYR A 107 11.65 -3.41 -9.32
N PRO A 108 12.76 -4.12 -9.43
CA PRO A 108 13.46 -4.64 -8.25
C PRO A 108 14.00 -3.54 -7.32
N GLU A 109 14.23 -2.33 -7.84
CA GLU A 109 14.76 -1.17 -7.11
C GLU A 109 13.69 -0.39 -6.33
N LEU A 110 12.40 -0.50 -6.71
CA LEU A 110 11.34 0.23 -6.04
C LEU A 110 10.98 -0.41 -4.69
N LYS A 111 10.55 0.40 -3.77
CA LYS A 111 10.01 0.00 -2.47
C LYS A 111 8.53 -0.33 -2.61
N ILE A 112 8.20 -1.62 -2.56
CA ILE A 112 6.83 -2.11 -2.60
C ILE A 112 6.43 -2.56 -1.21
N GLY A 113 5.35 -2.01 -0.69
CA GLY A 113 4.89 -2.29 0.66
C GLY A 113 3.40 -2.08 0.83
N GLY A 114 2.97 -2.01 2.07
CA GLY A 114 1.58 -1.84 2.43
C GLY A 114 1.24 -2.53 3.75
N GLY A 115 0.05 -3.07 3.80
CA GLY A 115 -0.67 -3.43 5.02
C GLY A 115 -1.73 -2.37 5.23
N ALA A 116 -1.31 -1.12 5.42
CA ALA A 116 -2.19 0.05 5.56
C ALA A 116 -3.42 -0.25 6.44
N LEU A 117 -3.20 -0.99 7.54
CA LEU A 117 -4.29 -1.48 8.38
C LEU A 117 -4.89 -0.33 9.19
N ALA A 118 -6.23 -0.20 9.16
CA ALA A 118 -6.98 0.73 9.99
C ALA A 118 -6.81 0.41 11.48
N THR A 119 -6.67 -0.88 11.80
CA THR A 119 -6.50 -1.36 13.17
C THR A 119 -5.12 -1.96 13.38
N THR A 120 -4.34 -1.32 14.24
CA THR A 120 -2.99 -1.74 14.61
C THR A 120 -3.05 -2.65 15.83
N ASP A 121 -3.28 -3.94 15.62
CA ASP A 121 -3.28 -4.97 16.66
C ASP A 121 -2.49 -6.23 16.22
N GLU A 122 -2.17 -7.10 17.20
CA GLU A 122 -1.37 -8.30 16.97
C GLU A 122 -2.03 -9.29 16.01
N GLU A 123 -3.35 -9.46 16.10
CA GLU A 123 -4.10 -10.42 15.28
C GLU A 123 -4.04 -10.04 13.80
N ARG A 124 -4.34 -8.79 13.47
CA ARG A 124 -4.38 -8.30 12.09
C ARG A 124 -2.99 -8.21 11.46
N ILE A 125 -2.03 -7.65 12.19
CA ILE A 125 -0.64 -7.57 11.72
C ILE A 125 -0.07 -8.97 11.55
N GLY A 126 -0.21 -9.83 12.55
CA GLY A 126 0.27 -11.22 12.50
C GLY A 126 -0.37 -12.00 11.35
N GLY A 127 -1.68 -11.86 11.15
CA GLY A 127 -2.40 -12.49 10.04
C GLY A 127 -1.89 -12.05 8.68
N PHE A 128 -1.65 -10.75 8.48
CA PHE A 128 -1.07 -10.23 7.26
C PHE A 128 0.34 -10.80 7.03
N LEU A 129 1.24 -10.70 8.00
CA LEU A 129 2.63 -11.16 7.87
C LEU A 129 2.72 -12.68 7.60
N GLN A 130 1.91 -13.49 8.27
CA GLN A 130 1.84 -14.93 8.04
C GLN A 130 1.32 -15.25 6.63
N SER A 131 0.36 -14.47 6.14
CA SER A 131 -0.21 -14.65 4.81
C SER A 131 0.82 -14.51 3.70
N LEU A 132 1.86 -13.67 3.89
CA LEU A 132 2.90 -13.43 2.89
C LEU A 132 3.72 -14.68 2.54
N LYS A 133 3.72 -15.68 3.41
CA LYS A 133 4.45 -16.96 3.26
C LYS A 133 3.52 -18.16 3.07
N ALA A 134 2.19 -17.96 3.03
CA ALA A 134 1.19 -19.02 3.11
C ALA A 134 1.23 -20.01 1.93
N ASP A 135 1.68 -19.59 0.75
CA ASP A 135 1.81 -20.46 -0.44
C ASP A 135 3.22 -21.02 -0.64
N GLY A 136 4.10 -20.88 0.37
CA GLY A 136 5.48 -21.37 0.33
C GLY A 136 6.42 -20.56 -0.58
N LYS A 137 5.98 -19.41 -1.08
CA LYS A 137 6.78 -18.48 -1.88
C LYS A 137 7.04 -17.22 -1.08
N GLU A 138 8.20 -16.64 -1.28
CA GLU A 138 8.51 -15.33 -0.71
C GLU A 138 7.66 -14.24 -1.35
N THR A 139 7.14 -13.36 -0.50
CA THR A 139 6.43 -12.14 -0.94
C THR A 139 7.18 -10.93 -0.44
N PRO A 140 7.58 -10.00 -1.33
CA PRO A 140 8.27 -8.79 -0.94
C PRO A 140 7.43 -7.92 0.00
N LEU A 141 8.09 -7.34 1.02
CA LEU A 141 7.54 -6.33 1.91
C LEU A 141 8.69 -5.38 2.28
N ASP A 142 8.93 -4.36 1.44
CA ASP A 142 10.02 -3.40 1.69
C ASP A 142 9.65 -2.45 2.85
N PHE A 143 8.36 -2.14 3.02
CA PHE A 143 7.82 -1.42 4.16
C PHE A 143 6.45 -1.96 4.56
N PHE A 144 6.15 -1.87 5.84
CA PHE A 144 4.81 -2.10 6.40
C PHE A 144 4.22 -0.77 6.85
N SER A 145 3.06 -0.42 6.31
CA SER A 145 2.32 0.79 6.65
C SER A 145 1.18 0.50 7.62
N TRP A 146 0.89 1.46 8.49
CA TRP A 146 -0.13 1.34 9.52
C TRP A 146 -0.68 2.71 9.95
N HIS A 147 -1.92 2.71 10.45
CA HIS A 147 -2.65 3.90 10.83
C HIS A 147 -2.86 3.99 12.34
N THR A 148 -2.94 5.20 12.86
CA THR A 148 -3.30 5.45 14.25
C THR A 148 -3.94 6.82 14.40
N TYR A 149 -5.19 6.82 14.85
CA TYR A 149 -5.93 8.02 15.16
C TYR A 149 -6.18 8.07 16.67
N THR A 150 -5.50 8.96 17.38
CA THR A 150 -5.62 9.11 18.84
C THR A 150 -5.04 10.45 19.32
N ASN A 151 -5.66 11.03 20.33
CA ASN A 151 -5.11 12.20 21.03
C ASN A 151 -4.16 11.84 22.19
N ASN A 152 -3.88 10.55 22.40
CA ASN A 152 -2.92 10.07 23.39
C ASN A 152 -1.58 9.72 22.71
N THR A 153 -0.56 10.55 22.95
CA THR A 153 0.77 10.37 22.33
C THR A 153 1.47 9.07 22.74
N ASP A 154 1.17 8.51 23.90
CA ASP A 154 1.80 7.26 24.37
C ASP A 154 1.39 6.07 23.48
N ILE A 155 0.17 6.09 22.95
CA ILE A 155 -0.35 5.06 22.05
C ILE A 155 0.47 4.94 20.75
N TYR A 156 1.01 6.05 20.23
CA TYR A 156 1.87 5.99 19.05
C TYR A 156 3.16 5.21 19.31
N ALA A 157 3.79 5.45 20.47
CA ALA A 157 5.01 4.74 20.86
C ALA A 157 4.73 3.24 21.10
N GLU A 158 3.63 2.93 21.78
CA GLU A 158 3.21 1.53 22.03
C GLU A 158 2.95 0.78 20.73
N ARG A 159 2.21 1.39 19.80
CA ARG A 159 1.90 0.76 18.50
C ARG A 159 3.13 0.63 17.61
N ALA A 160 3.99 1.63 17.56
CA ALA A 160 5.25 1.55 16.83
C ALA A 160 6.13 0.41 17.34
N ALA A 161 6.21 0.23 18.66
CA ALA A 161 6.93 -0.87 19.29
C ALA A 161 6.30 -2.22 18.97
N LEU A 162 4.96 -2.33 19.00
CA LEU A 162 4.23 -3.54 18.63
C LEU A 162 4.49 -3.92 17.16
N VAL A 163 4.35 -2.98 16.24
CA VAL A 163 4.61 -3.22 14.81
C VAL A 163 6.04 -3.72 14.62
N ARG A 164 7.03 -3.07 15.24
CA ARG A 164 8.43 -3.48 15.08
C ARG A 164 8.67 -4.89 15.64
N SER A 165 8.13 -5.21 16.83
CA SER A 165 8.24 -6.55 17.42
C SER A 165 7.66 -7.62 16.51
N LEU A 166 6.44 -7.40 15.99
CA LEU A 166 5.78 -8.36 15.12
C LEU A 166 6.51 -8.56 13.78
N LEU A 167 7.07 -7.50 13.21
CA LEU A 167 7.90 -7.60 12.01
C LEU A 167 9.14 -8.46 12.28
N ASP A 168 9.86 -8.20 13.38
CA ASP A 168 11.07 -8.94 13.76
C ASP A 168 10.76 -10.42 14.04
N GLU A 169 9.72 -10.70 14.80
CA GLU A 169 9.28 -12.06 15.16
C GLU A 169 8.86 -12.90 13.95
N ASN A 170 8.40 -12.25 12.87
CA ASN A 170 8.01 -12.91 11.62
C ASN A 170 9.12 -12.93 10.56
N GLY A 171 10.33 -12.45 10.86
CA GLY A 171 11.49 -12.48 9.96
C GLY A 171 11.51 -11.32 8.95
N TYR A 172 10.96 -10.16 9.33
CA TYR A 172 10.92 -8.92 8.55
C TYR A 172 11.75 -7.81 9.22
N GLU A 173 12.92 -8.15 9.77
CA GLU A 173 13.78 -7.22 10.50
C GLU A 173 14.26 -6.04 9.65
N ASN A 174 14.37 -6.23 8.34
CA ASN A 174 14.80 -5.20 7.38
C ASN A 174 13.63 -4.40 6.76
N THR A 175 12.38 -4.78 7.07
CA THR A 175 11.20 -4.07 6.58
C THR A 175 11.03 -2.76 7.34
N GLU A 176 10.87 -1.66 6.61
CA GLU A 176 10.60 -0.36 7.21
C GLU A 176 9.20 -0.33 7.83
N SER A 177 9.03 0.39 8.95
CA SER A 177 7.73 0.62 9.58
C SER A 177 7.32 2.06 9.36
N ILE A 178 6.20 2.28 8.67
CA ILE A 178 5.73 3.61 8.26
C ILE A 178 4.35 3.87 8.85
N LEU A 179 4.24 4.89 9.71
CA LEU A 179 2.97 5.47 10.11
C LEU A 179 2.60 6.53 9.08
N ASP A 180 1.67 6.23 8.20
CA ASP A 180 1.33 7.08 7.06
C ASP A 180 -0.03 7.78 7.20
N GLU A 181 -0.86 7.37 8.17
CA GLU A 181 -2.06 8.11 8.57
C GLU A 181 -2.14 8.26 10.10
N TRP A 182 -2.30 9.50 10.55
CA TRP A 182 -2.43 9.81 11.99
C TRP A 182 -3.24 11.08 12.24
N ASN A 183 -3.88 11.18 13.40
CA ASN A 183 -4.51 12.41 13.90
C ASN A 183 -4.72 12.32 15.43
#